data_9aa32a0d46b70385c96b03f75889c2c2
#
_entry.id   9aa32a0d46b70385c96b03f75889c2c2
#
_cell.length_a   1.000
_cell.length_b   1.000
_cell.length_c   1.000
_cell.angle_alpha   90.00
_cell.angle_beta   90.00
_cell.angle_gamma   90.00
#
_symmetry.space_group_name_H-M   'P 1'
#
loop_
_entity.id
_entity.type
_entity.pdbx_description
1 polymer ?
#
loop_
_entity_poly.entity_id
_entity_poly.type
_entity_poly.pdbx_seq_one_letter_code
_entity_poly.pdbx_strand_id
1 'polypeptide(L)'
;MNVLWLSAPFRKDDIMTNRDAVWVYTENEEQTGGGETVEFMRSTENCHPQMVRQHHGKDGFYKEDNILRTTQVIERYFNSLFIKIKQGKLAVMPTIDINDAIIELEKNAPSLHPLFVKNIELVNRYKTKTLL
;
A
#
# COMPACT_ATOMS: atom_id res chain seq x y z
N MET A 1 -5.97 2.51 16.34
CA MET A 1 -5.60 3.14 16.31
C MET A 1 -4.58 3.37 15.65
N ASN A 2 -4.15 2.94 14.82
CA ASN A 2 -2.76 2.95 14.63
C ASN A 2 -2.39 3.02 13.17
N VAL A 3 -2.65 4.16 12.57
CA VAL A 3 -2.20 4.44 11.20
C VAL A 3 -1.48 5.78 11.21
N LEU A 4 -0.27 5.78 10.68
CA LEU A 4 0.56 6.96 10.54
C LEU A 4 0.89 7.17 9.07
N TRP A 5 0.62 8.36 8.54
CA TRP A 5 0.95 8.72 7.17
C TRP A 5 2.26 9.51 7.16
N LEU A 6 3.21 9.08 6.36
CA LEU A 6 4.49 9.76 6.20
C LEU A 6 4.68 10.22 4.76
N SER A 7 5.02 11.49 4.60
CA SER A 7 5.33 12.06 3.28
C SER A 7 6.79 11.86 2.88
N ALA A 8 7.67 11.70 3.86
CA ALA A 8 9.09 11.45 3.57
C ALA A 8 9.28 10.01 3.08
N PRO A 9 10.27 9.77 2.21
CA PRO A 9 10.60 8.40 1.80
C PRO A 9 10.97 7.54 3.01
N PHE A 10 10.57 6.28 2.98
CA PHE A 10 10.93 5.34 4.04
C PHE A 10 12.43 5.04 3.98
N ARG A 11 13.03 4.89 5.14
CA ARG A 11 14.46 4.58 5.27
C ARG A 11 14.62 3.21 5.90
N LYS A 12 15.62 2.47 5.43
CA LYS A 12 15.90 1.12 5.97
C LYS A 12 16.07 1.14 7.48
N ASP A 13 16.80 2.14 8.00
CA ASP A 13 17.05 2.26 9.43
C ASP A 13 15.74 2.42 10.23
N ASP A 14 14.80 3.22 9.72
CA ASP A 14 13.52 3.43 10.40
C ASP A 14 12.70 2.14 10.44
N ILE A 15 12.72 1.39 9.35
CA ILE A 15 12.04 0.11 9.27
C ILE A 15 12.65 -0.89 10.26
N MET A 16 13.97 -0.95 10.30
CA MET A 16 14.69 -1.89 11.15
C MET A 16 14.58 -1.56 12.64
N THR A 17 14.46 -0.28 12.99
CA THR A 17 14.34 0.12 14.40
C THR A 17 12.90 0.14 14.90
N ASN A 18 11.92 0.04 13.99
CA ASN A 18 10.50 0.03 14.35
C ASN A 18 9.84 -1.25 13.84
N ARG A 19 10.31 -2.38 14.33
CA ARG A 19 9.92 -3.70 13.83
C ARG A 19 8.52 -4.11 14.22
N ASP A 20 7.93 -3.45 15.21
CA ASP A 20 6.55 -3.73 15.62
C ASP A 20 5.53 -3.04 14.72
N ALA A 21 5.97 -2.07 13.94
CA ALA A 21 5.12 -1.40 12.96
C ALA A 21 5.08 -2.21 11.66
N VAL A 22 4.01 -1.99 10.90
CA VAL A 22 3.86 -2.55 9.55
C VAL A 22 4.11 -1.41 8.58
N TRP A 23 5.17 -1.53 7.79
CA TRP A 23 5.56 -0.52 6.81
C TRP A 23 4.95 -0.89 5.45
N VAL A 24 3.99 -0.11 5.00
CA VAL A 24 3.27 -0.39 3.75
C VAL A 24 4.02 0.23 2.58
N TYR A 25 4.14 -0.51 1.50
CA TYR A 25 4.72 0.00 0.26
C TYR A 25 3.84 -0.40 -0.93
N THR A 26 3.90 0.39 -2.00
CA THR A 26 3.17 0.08 -3.22
C THR A 26 3.99 -0.91 -4.06
N GLU A 27 3.30 -1.89 -4.63
CA GLU A 27 3.96 -3.00 -5.31
C GLU A 27 3.25 -3.33 -6.62
N ASN A 28 4.01 -3.94 -7.55
CA ASN A 28 3.42 -4.56 -8.74
C ASN A 28 3.34 -6.08 -8.54
N GLU A 29 2.46 -6.73 -9.30
CA GLU A 29 2.17 -8.16 -9.11
C GLU A 29 3.37 -9.05 -9.40
N GLU A 30 4.30 -8.61 -10.24
CA GLU A 30 5.51 -9.38 -10.55
C GLU A 30 6.60 -9.21 -9.51
N GLN A 31 6.45 -8.22 -8.62
CA GLN A 31 7.43 -7.93 -7.58
C GLN A 31 8.83 -7.68 -8.15
N THR A 32 8.89 -6.82 -9.17
CA THR A 32 10.14 -6.47 -9.84
C THR A 32 10.33 -4.95 -9.85
N GLY A 33 11.58 -4.52 -10.00
CA GLY A 33 11.91 -3.10 -10.07
C GLY A 33 11.63 -2.37 -8.76
N GLY A 34 11.42 -1.06 -8.85
CA GLY A 34 11.04 -0.23 -7.70
C GLY A 34 12.18 0.34 -6.89
N GLY A 35 13.41 -0.04 -7.21
CA GLY A 35 14.59 0.50 -6.55
C GLY A 35 15.02 -0.26 -5.31
N GLU A 36 16.09 0.23 -4.70
CA GLU A 36 16.78 -0.47 -3.62
C GLU A 36 15.94 -0.60 -2.35
N THR A 37 15.22 0.44 -1.98
CA THR A 37 14.40 0.40 -0.76
C THR A 37 13.25 -0.58 -0.91
N VAL A 38 12.60 -0.61 -2.09
CA VAL A 38 11.51 -1.55 -2.35
C VAL A 38 12.02 -2.99 -2.33
N GLU A 39 13.20 -3.24 -2.92
CA GLU A 39 13.81 -4.57 -2.86
C GLU A 39 14.05 -5.01 -1.42
N PHE A 40 14.55 -4.09 -0.59
CA PHE A 40 14.74 -4.36 0.82
C PHE A 40 13.41 -4.71 1.51
N MET A 41 12.37 -3.93 1.23
CA MET A 41 11.06 -4.13 1.85
C MET A 41 10.41 -5.46 1.45
N ARG A 42 10.64 -5.93 0.21
CA ARG A 42 10.10 -7.22 -0.25
C ARG A 42 10.57 -8.39 0.59
N SER A 43 11.77 -8.31 1.13
CA SER A 43 12.37 -9.39 1.92
C SER A 43 12.33 -9.11 3.42
N THR A 44 11.62 -8.08 3.85
CA THR A 44 11.59 -7.66 5.26
C THR A 44 10.22 -7.98 5.86
N GLU A 45 10.24 -8.69 6.98
CA GLU A 45 9.05 -9.27 7.58
C GLU A 45 8.00 -8.25 7.99
N ASN A 46 8.40 -7.10 8.49
CA ASN A 46 7.46 -6.07 8.96
C ASN A 46 7.07 -5.07 7.86
N CYS A 47 7.22 -5.45 6.61
CA CYS A 47 6.75 -4.68 5.46
C CYS A 47 5.57 -5.36 4.81
N HIS A 48 4.65 -4.57 4.28
CA HIS A 48 3.42 -5.07 3.68
C HIS A 48 3.22 -4.46 2.30
N PRO A 49 3.12 -5.28 1.24
CA PRO A 49 2.87 -4.76 -0.10
C PRO A 49 1.40 -4.46 -0.31
N GLN A 50 1.09 -3.35 -0.97
CA GLN A 50 -0.23 -3.08 -1.51
C GLN A 50 -0.12 -3.06 -3.02
N MET A 51 -0.80 -3.96 -3.69
CA MET A 51 -0.76 -4.06 -5.15
C MET A 51 -1.44 -2.86 -5.79
N VAL A 52 -0.73 -2.20 -6.71
CA VAL A 52 -1.21 -1.02 -7.42
C VAL A 52 -0.95 -1.09 -8.92
N ARG A 53 -0.18 -2.08 -9.39
CA ARG A 53 0.22 -2.22 -10.80
C ARG A 53 0.36 -3.70 -11.16
N GLN A 54 0.25 -4.00 -12.45
CA GLN A 54 0.49 -5.36 -12.96
C GLN A 54 1.97 -5.69 -12.97
N HIS A 55 2.81 -4.76 -13.44
CA HIS A 55 4.24 -4.95 -13.48
C HIS A 55 4.96 -3.60 -13.47
N HIS A 56 6.27 -3.64 -13.34
CA HIS A 56 7.10 -2.45 -13.38
C HIS A 56 7.21 -1.92 -14.83
N GLY A 57 7.41 -0.61 -14.97
CA GLY A 57 7.62 0.01 -16.28
C GLY A 57 6.41 0.76 -16.81
N LYS A 58 6.55 1.33 -18.00
CA LYS A 58 5.56 2.24 -18.57
C LYS A 58 4.19 1.60 -18.80
N ASP A 59 4.18 0.33 -19.17
CA ASP A 59 2.93 -0.36 -19.48
C ASP A 59 2.41 -1.17 -18.31
N GLY A 60 2.97 -0.96 -17.12
CA GLY A 60 2.64 -1.76 -15.95
C GLY A 60 1.38 -1.37 -15.21
N PHE A 61 0.74 -0.27 -15.58
CA PHE A 61 -0.47 0.19 -14.90
C PHE A 61 -1.61 -0.81 -15.05
N TYR A 62 -2.47 -0.89 -14.05
CA TYR A 62 -3.74 -1.59 -14.21
C TYR A 62 -4.57 -0.87 -15.26
N LYS A 63 -5.36 -1.65 -16.02
CA LYS A 63 -6.20 -1.16 -17.10
C LYS A 63 -7.63 -1.62 -16.90
N GLU A 64 -8.54 -1.16 -17.77
CA GLU A 64 -9.96 -1.53 -17.72
C GLU A 64 -10.22 -2.95 -18.22
N ASP A 65 -9.27 -3.85 -18.09
CA ASP A 65 -9.44 -5.25 -18.41
C ASP A 65 -9.30 -6.07 -17.13
N ASN A 66 -9.88 -7.25 -17.10
CA ASN A 66 -9.82 -8.14 -15.95
C ASN A 66 -10.17 -7.47 -14.63
N ILE A 67 -11.17 -6.58 -14.64
CA ILE A 67 -11.54 -5.79 -13.48
C ILE A 67 -11.90 -6.64 -12.28
N LEU A 68 -12.65 -7.72 -12.48
CA LEU A 68 -13.04 -8.59 -11.37
C LEU A 68 -11.82 -9.23 -10.70
N ARG A 69 -10.89 -9.75 -11.51
CA ARG A 69 -9.67 -10.35 -10.99
C ARG A 69 -8.82 -9.32 -10.24
N THR A 70 -8.64 -8.15 -10.85
CA THR A 70 -7.81 -7.10 -10.25
C THR A 70 -8.42 -6.57 -8.96
N THR A 71 -9.75 -6.43 -8.92
CA THR A 71 -10.47 -6.09 -7.68
C THR A 71 -10.15 -7.07 -6.56
N GLN A 72 -10.18 -8.37 -6.86
CA GLN A 72 -9.89 -9.40 -5.87
C GLN A 72 -8.45 -9.32 -5.37
N VAL A 73 -7.50 -9.02 -6.27
CA VAL A 73 -6.10 -8.87 -5.89
C VAL A 73 -5.92 -7.66 -4.97
N ILE A 74 -6.44 -6.52 -5.35
CA ILE A 74 -6.32 -5.30 -4.56
C ILE A 74 -6.93 -5.50 -3.18
N GLU A 75 -8.13 -6.05 -3.12
CA GLU A 75 -8.83 -6.28 -1.85
C GLU A 75 -8.13 -7.28 -0.96
N ARG A 76 -7.50 -8.29 -1.52
CA ARG A 76 -6.75 -9.28 -0.75
C ARG A 76 -5.65 -8.61 0.09
N TYR A 77 -4.91 -7.70 -0.51
CA TYR A 77 -3.81 -7.04 0.18
C TYR A 77 -4.31 -6.01 1.20
N PHE A 78 -5.39 -5.30 0.90
CA PHE A 78 -6.01 -4.43 1.90
C PHE A 78 -6.55 -5.24 3.08
N ASN A 79 -7.23 -6.35 2.82
CA ASN A 79 -7.77 -7.19 3.89
C ASN A 79 -6.67 -7.72 4.79
N SER A 80 -5.55 -8.13 4.22
CA SER A 80 -4.40 -8.57 4.98
C SER A 80 -3.84 -7.45 5.87
N LEU A 81 -3.81 -6.22 5.34
CA LEU A 81 -3.39 -5.06 6.12
C LEU A 81 -4.36 -4.79 7.28
N PHE A 82 -5.67 -4.84 7.02
CA PHE A 82 -6.68 -4.64 8.05
C PHE A 82 -6.54 -5.63 9.20
N ILE A 83 -6.23 -6.88 8.90
CA ILE A 83 -6.01 -7.89 9.93
C ILE A 83 -4.86 -7.45 10.85
N LYS A 84 -3.77 -6.99 10.29
CA LYS A 84 -2.60 -6.52 11.06
C LYS A 84 -2.95 -5.31 11.93
N ILE A 85 -3.69 -4.36 11.37
CA ILE A 85 -4.12 -3.17 12.12
C ILE A 85 -5.03 -3.57 13.28
N LYS A 86 -5.97 -4.48 13.03
CA LYS A 86 -6.88 -4.96 14.08
C LYS A 86 -6.16 -5.73 15.18
N GLN A 87 -5.01 -6.29 14.87
CA GLN A 87 -4.15 -6.94 15.87
C GLN A 87 -3.38 -5.93 16.73
N GLY A 88 -3.57 -4.64 16.49
CA GLY A 88 -2.93 -3.59 17.27
C GLY A 88 -1.62 -3.07 16.68
N LYS A 89 -1.25 -3.48 15.49
CA LYS A 89 -0.02 -3.00 14.88
C LYS A 89 -0.20 -1.60 14.30
N LEU A 90 0.83 -0.79 14.42
CA LEU A 90 0.87 0.52 13.76
C LEU A 90 1.18 0.29 12.27
N ALA A 91 0.31 0.79 11.40
CA ALA A 91 0.56 0.78 9.97
C ALA A 91 1.15 2.13 9.56
N VAL A 92 2.29 2.11 8.90
CA VAL A 92 2.94 3.31 8.37
C VAL A 92 2.68 3.36 6.88
N MET A 93 1.96 4.38 6.42
CA MET A 93 1.48 4.51 5.05
C MET A 93 2.32 5.53 4.28
N PRO A 94 2.70 5.23 3.02
CA PRO A 94 3.49 6.15 2.19
C PRO A 94 2.56 7.12 1.47
N THR A 95 2.49 8.36 1.95
CA THR A 95 1.55 9.35 1.43
C THR A 95 1.71 9.59 -0.07
N ILE A 96 2.95 9.83 -0.51
CA ILE A 96 3.20 10.17 -1.91
C ILE A 96 2.88 8.99 -2.82
N ASP A 97 3.36 7.80 -2.47
CA ASP A 97 3.17 6.61 -3.32
C ASP A 97 1.70 6.21 -3.41
N ILE A 98 0.94 6.34 -2.33
CA ILE A 98 -0.49 6.05 -2.36
C ILE A 98 -1.23 7.08 -3.20
N ASN A 99 -0.90 8.36 -3.07
CA ASN A 99 -1.52 9.39 -3.91
C ASN A 99 -1.21 9.19 -5.39
N ASP A 100 0.02 8.81 -5.71
CA ASP A 100 0.39 8.49 -7.09
C ASP A 100 -0.42 7.30 -7.61
N ALA A 101 -0.61 6.27 -6.80
CA ALA A 101 -1.43 5.11 -7.18
C ALA A 101 -2.88 5.50 -7.45
N ILE A 102 -3.44 6.38 -6.64
CA ILE A 102 -4.82 6.86 -6.83
C ILE A 102 -4.93 7.59 -8.16
N ILE A 103 -3.99 8.47 -8.47
CA ILE A 103 -3.96 9.22 -9.74
C ILE A 103 -3.83 8.26 -10.92
N GLU A 104 -2.93 7.29 -10.83
CA GLU A 104 -2.72 6.30 -11.89
C GLU A 104 -3.97 5.46 -12.14
N LEU A 105 -4.66 5.04 -11.09
CA LEU A 105 -5.88 4.26 -11.23
C LEU A 105 -7.00 5.08 -11.85
N GLU A 106 -7.16 6.33 -11.44
CA GLU A 106 -8.18 7.19 -12.02
C GLU A 106 -7.97 7.34 -13.53
N LYS A 107 -6.72 7.47 -13.95
CA LYS A 107 -6.37 7.67 -15.34
C LYS A 107 -6.46 6.40 -16.17
N ASN A 108 -5.95 5.28 -15.67
CA ASN A 108 -5.74 4.07 -16.45
C ASN A 108 -6.77 2.97 -16.20
N ALA A 109 -7.39 2.95 -15.04
CA ALA A 109 -8.38 1.94 -14.65
C ALA A 109 -9.44 2.58 -13.76
N PRO A 110 -10.23 3.51 -14.31
CA PRO A 110 -11.19 4.27 -13.51
C PRO A 110 -12.21 3.41 -12.76
N SER A 111 -12.51 2.20 -13.23
CA SER A 111 -13.40 1.29 -12.51
C SER A 111 -12.80 0.79 -11.20
N LEU A 112 -11.48 0.81 -11.07
CA LEU A 112 -10.79 0.39 -9.85
C LEU A 112 -10.57 1.53 -8.87
N HIS A 113 -10.66 2.77 -9.35
CA HIS A 113 -10.38 3.94 -8.54
C HIS A 113 -11.30 4.05 -7.31
N PRO A 114 -12.63 3.95 -7.44
CA PRO A 114 -13.49 4.05 -6.25
C PRO A 114 -13.23 2.96 -5.23
N LEU A 115 -12.93 1.76 -5.68
CA LEU A 115 -12.60 0.65 -4.81
C LEU A 115 -11.34 0.94 -3.99
N PHE A 116 -10.29 1.43 -4.65
CA PHE A 116 -9.04 1.74 -3.99
C PHE A 116 -9.22 2.86 -2.98
N VAL A 117 -9.88 3.95 -3.37
CA VAL A 117 -10.16 5.09 -2.50
C VAL A 117 -10.99 4.65 -1.29
N LYS A 118 -12.00 3.82 -1.49
CA LYS A 118 -12.80 3.29 -0.39
C LYS A 118 -11.96 2.54 0.63
N ASN A 119 -11.02 1.74 0.17
CA ASN A 119 -10.14 1.01 1.07
C ASN A 119 -9.18 1.95 1.82
N ILE A 120 -8.69 2.99 1.17
CA ILE A 120 -7.88 4.01 1.85
C ILE A 120 -8.71 4.73 2.92
N GLU A 121 -9.97 5.05 2.64
CA GLU A 121 -10.85 5.63 3.64
C GLU A 121 -11.06 4.71 4.84
N LEU A 122 -11.18 3.39 4.58
CA LEU A 122 -11.27 2.41 5.66
C LEU A 122 -9.99 2.38 6.50
N VAL A 123 -8.83 2.45 5.87
CA VAL A 123 -7.55 2.56 6.58
C VAL A 123 -7.58 3.78 7.49
N ASN A 124 -8.04 4.92 6.97
CA ASN A 124 -8.08 6.16 7.73
C ASN A 124 -9.00 6.11 8.96
N ARG A 125 -9.98 5.22 8.98
CA ARG A 125 -10.83 5.04 10.17
C ARG A 125 -10.05 4.47 11.35
N TYR A 126 -8.92 3.84 11.10
CA TYR A 126 -8.05 3.32 12.14
C TYR A 126 -6.95 4.31 12.53
N LYS A 127 -6.95 5.50 11.92
CA LYS A 127 -5.96 6.52 12.23
C LYS A 127 -6.06 6.87 13.72
N THR A 128 -4.93 6.92 14.37
CA THR A 128 -4.88 7.20 15.79
C THR A 128 -5.50 8.56 16.10
N LYS A 129 -6.50 8.57 16.95
CA LYS A 129 -7.00 9.80 17.50
C LYS A 129 -6.08 10.17 18.64
N THR A 130 -5.85 11.43 18.83
CA THR A 130 -5.00 11.88 19.89
C THR A 130 -5.42 11.33 21.21
N LEU A 131 -4.50 10.82 21.85
CA LEU A 131 -4.76 10.29 23.09
C LEU A 131 -4.34 11.25 24.13
N LEU A 132 -4.30 11.69 24.12
CA LEU A 132 -3.97 12.34 25.09
C LEU A 132 -4.04 12.92 25.55
#